data_468949b465cbc3ae9a25f09fb650a4ea
#
_entry.id   468949b465cbc3ae9a25f09fb650a4ea
#
_cell.length_a   1.000
_cell.length_b   1.000
_cell.length_c   1.000
_cell.angle_alpha   90.00
_cell.angle_beta   90.00
_cell.angle_gamma   90.00
#
_symmetry.space_group_name_H-M   'P 1'
#
loop_
_entity.id
_entity.type
_entity.pdbx_description
1 polymer ?
#
loop_
_entity_poly.entity_id
_entity_poly.type
_entity_poly.pdbx_seq_one_letter_code
_entity_poly.pdbx_strand_id
1 'polypeptide(L)'
;MSLSNAILRGVTGAFVLNSGLSKRGMPTEAAQGLQGFAATGVPAVTKMDPDSFGKFVAYSEIGIGAALLTPVVPRRIAGAALGVFSAGLLAMYFRNPAMTEDDGIRPSQEGMSLAKDAFMAAIAGALVTDR
;
A
#
# COMPACT_ATOMS: atom_id res chain seq x y z
N MET A 1 -18.82 -10.50 -12.38
CA MET A 1 -18.33 -9.65 -11.27
C MET A 1 -19.51 -8.90 -10.69
N SER A 2 -19.64 -8.87 -9.38
CA SER A 2 -20.71 -8.11 -8.74
C SER A 2 -20.44 -6.61 -8.84
N LEU A 3 -21.50 -5.81 -8.69
CA LEU A 3 -21.35 -4.35 -8.65
C LEU A 3 -20.47 -3.91 -7.48
N SER A 4 -20.62 -4.57 -6.31
CA SER A 4 -19.78 -4.26 -5.16
C SER A 4 -18.30 -4.46 -5.46
N ASN A 5 -17.94 -5.58 -6.09
CA ASN A 5 -16.55 -5.83 -6.45
C ASN A 5 -16.04 -4.85 -7.50
N ALA A 6 -16.89 -4.47 -8.45
CA ALA A 6 -16.52 -3.48 -9.48
C ALA A 6 -16.23 -2.12 -8.85
N ILE A 7 -17.01 -1.70 -7.87
CA ILE A 7 -16.80 -0.45 -7.14
C ILE A 7 -15.51 -0.51 -6.35
N LEU A 8 -15.31 -1.59 -5.57
CA LEU A 8 -14.10 -1.75 -4.76
C LEU A 8 -12.85 -1.75 -5.63
N ARG A 9 -12.87 -2.49 -6.71
CA ARG A 9 -11.72 -2.59 -7.61
C ARG A 9 -11.48 -1.30 -8.37
N GLY A 10 -12.53 -0.67 -8.85
CA GLY A 10 -12.41 0.54 -9.67
C GLY A 10 -11.85 1.71 -8.88
N VAL A 11 -12.44 2.00 -7.74
CA VAL A 11 -12.01 3.14 -6.90
C VAL A 11 -10.63 2.90 -6.32
N THR A 12 -10.42 1.73 -5.71
CA THR A 12 -9.14 1.40 -5.09
C THR A 12 -8.04 1.29 -6.14
N GLY A 13 -8.33 0.64 -7.26
CA GLY A 13 -7.35 0.49 -8.34
C GLY A 13 -6.93 1.81 -8.93
N ALA A 14 -7.87 2.72 -9.15
CA ALA A 14 -7.56 4.06 -9.66
C ALA A 14 -6.67 4.83 -8.67
N PHE A 15 -6.99 4.76 -7.38
CA PHE A 15 -6.21 5.42 -6.35
C PHE A 15 -4.79 4.87 -6.27
N VAL A 16 -4.65 3.54 -6.22
CA VAL A 16 -3.33 2.90 -6.12
C VAL A 16 -2.51 3.12 -7.38
N LEU A 17 -3.13 3.04 -8.56
CA LEU A 17 -2.45 3.32 -9.82
C LEU A 17 -1.93 4.75 -9.86
N ASN A 18 -2.77 5.72 -9.49
CA ASN A 18 -2.36 7.12 -9.45
C ASN A 18 -1.20 7.33 -8.48
N SER A 19 -1.25 6.69 -7.32
CA SER A 19 -0.16 6.75 -6.34
C SER A 19 1.15 6.24 -6.92
N GLY A 20 1.11 5.10 -7.60
CA GLY A 20 2.31 4.53 -8.24
C GLY A 20 2.84 5.40 -9.36
N LEU A 21 1.96 5.94 -10.20
CA LEU A 21 2.37 6.82 -11.30
C LEU A 21 3.03 8.10 -10.78
N SER A 22 2.54 8.65 -9.68
CA SER A 22 3.10 9.87 -9.10
C SER A 22 4.48 9.64 -8.48
N LYS A 23 4.83 8.39 -8.18
CA LYS A 23 6.13 8.04 -7.60
C LYS A 23 7.19 7.70 -8.64
N ARG A 24 6.82 7.61 -9.93
CA ARG A 24 7.81 7.35 -10.98
C ARG A 24 8.78 8.51 -11.08
N GLY A 25 10.07 8.18 -11.23
CA GLY A 25 11.09 9.20 -11.40
C GLY A 25 11.32 10.08 -10.19
N MET A 26 10.99 9.59 -8.98
CA MET A 26 11.24 10.39 -7.79
C MET A 26 12.73 10.65 -7.60
N PRO A 27 13.11 11.83 -7.07
CA PRO A 27 14.50 12.13 -6.78
C PRO A 27 15.08 11.18 -5.73
N THR A 28 16.40 10.98 -5.76
CA THR A 28 17.09 10.12 -4.80
C THR A 28 16.79 10.48 -3.36
N GLU A 29 16.72 11.77 -3.05
CA GLU A 29 16.41 12.25 -1.69
C GLU A 29 15.03 11.81 -1.23
N ALA A 30 14.04 11.87 -2.13
CA ALA A 30 12.69 11.40 -1.82
C ALA A 30 12.68 9.87 -1.63
N ALA A 31 13.42 9.13 -2.45
CA ALA A 31 13.55 7.69 -2.31
C ALA A 31 14.21 7.30 -1.00
N GLN A 32 15.25 8.02 -0.58
CA GLN A 32 15.92 7.81 0.70
C GLN A 32 14.96 8.03 1.87
N GLY A 33 14.15 9.10 1.81
CA GLY A 33 13.16 9.39 2.84
C GLY A 33 12.11 8.30 2.93
N LEU A 34 11.59 7.84 1.79
CA LEU A 34 10.61 6.77 1.74
C LEU A 34 11.20 5.46 2.28
N GLN A 35 12.44 5.13 1.89
CA GLN A 35 13.11 3.94 2.36
C GLN A 35 13.33 3.97 3.87
N GLY A 36 13.78 5.10 4.41
CA GLY A 36 13.98 5.27 5.85
C GLY A 36 12.67 5.11 6.61
N PHE A 37 11.59 5.66 6.08
CA PHE A 37 10.26 5.51 6.68
C PHE A 37 9.80 4.05 6.63
N ALA A 38 9.96 3.39 5.49
CA ALA A 38 9.56 1.98 5.33
C ALA A 38 10.38 1.06 6.24
N ALA A 39 11.64 1.39 6.51
CA ALA A 39 12.51 0.59 7.37
C ALA A 39 12.00 0.52 8.80
N THR A 40 11.17 1.45 9.24
CA THR A 40 10.58 1.40 10.58
C THR A 40 9.66 0.19 10.75
N GLY A 41 9.04 -0.28 9.67
CA GLY A 41 8.17 -1.45 9.69
C GLY A 41 8.82 -2.70 9.11
N VAL A 42 9.67 -2.52 8.09
CA VAL A 42 10.32 -3.61 7.37
C VAL A 42 11.81 -3.29 7.25
N PRO A 43 12.62 -3.59 8.27
CA PRO A 43 14.05 -3.21 8.27
C PRO A 43 14.84 -3.74 7.08
N ALA A 44 14.42 -4.87 6.50
CA ALA A 44 15.12 -5.49 5.37
C ALA A 44 15.19 -4.58 4.14
N VAL A 45 14.32 -3.58 4.01
CA VAL A 45 14.34 -2.67 2.86
C VAL A 45 15.62 -1.80 2.82
N THR A 46 16.33 -1.67 3.94
CA THR A 46 17.59 -0.92 3.97
C THR A 46 18.70 -1.58 3.17
N LYS A 47 18.54 -2.85 2.81
CA LYS A 47 19.51 -3.57 1.96
C LYS A 47 19.43 -3.17 0.49
N MET A 48 18.38 -2.47 0.09
CA MET A 48 18.21 -2.02 -1.28
C MET A 48 18.86 -0.66 -1.47
N ASP A 49 19.31 -0.40 -2.72
CA ASP A 49 19.66 0.95 -3.12
C ASP A 49 18.41 1.85 -3.05
N PRO A 50 18.49 3.10 -2.54
CA PRO A 50 17.31 3.95 -2.42
C PRO A 50 16.54 4.16 -3.72
N ASP A 51 17.23 4.38 -4.84
CA ASP A 51 16.56 4.57 -6.13
C ASP A 51 15.86 3.29 -6.58
N SER A 52 16.48 2.13 -6.35
CA SER A 52 15.87 0.84 -6.65
C SER A 52 14.63 0.60 -5.76
N PHE A 53 14.69 0.97 -4.51
CA PHE A 53 13.56 0.87 -3.60
C PHE A 53 12.40 1.75 -4.06
N GLY A 54 12.69 3.01 -4.44
CA GLY A 54 11.66 3.92 -4.95
C GLY A 54 10.98 3.38 -6.20
N LYS A 55 11.75 2.82 -7.13
CA LYS A 55 11.20 2.18 -8.33
C LYS A 55 10.37 0.95 -7.97
N PHE A 56 10.84 0.16 -7.02
CA PHE A 56 10.10 -1.03 -6.56
C PHE A 56 8.72 -0.64 -6.04
N VAL A 57 8.65 0.38 -5.19
CA VAL A 57 7.37 0.85 -4.65
C VAL A 57 6.47 1.39 -5.76
N ALA A 58 7.01 2.23 -6.64
CA ALA A 58 6.24 2.83 -7.72
C ALA A 58 5.64 1.77 -8.64
N TYR A 59 6.46 0.83 -9.10
CA TYR A 59 5.99 -0.20 -10.03
C TYR A 59 5.12 -1.25 -9.34
N SER A 60 5.34 -1.53 -8.06
CA SER A 60 4.43 -2.40 -7.29
C SER A 60 3.03 -1.79 -7.23
N GLU A 61 2.93 -0.50 -6.93
CA GLU A 61 1.64 0.19 -6.88
C GLU A 61 0.98 0.24 -8.26
N ILE A 62 1.76 0.51 -9.31
CA ILE A 62 1.24 0.50 -10.69
C ILE A 62 0.69 -0.88 -11.03
N GLY A 63 1.44 -1.94 -10.72
CA GLY A 63 1.02 -3.31 -10.99
C GLY A 63 -0.24 -3.69 -10.24
N ILE A 64 -0.32 -3.35 -8.96
CA ILE A 64 -1.49 -3.64 -8.14
C ILE A 64 -2.70 -2.86 -8.63
N GLY A 65 -2.53 -1.56 -8.90
CA GLY A 65 -3.62 -0.73 -9.41
C GLY A 65 -4.13 -1.24 -10.76
N ALA A 66 -3.23 -1.58 -11.65
CA ALA A 66 -3.59 -2.13 -12.96
C ALA A 66 -4.32 -3.47 -12.82
N ALA A 67 -3.87 -4.34 -11.91
CA ALA A 67 -4.51 -5.63 -11.66
C ALA A 67 -5.94 -5.44 -11.14
N LEU A 68 -6.13 -4.48 -10.23
CA LEU A 68 -7.47 -4.18 -9.71
C LEU A 68 -8.40 -3.66 -10.80
N LEU A 69 -7.89 -2.81 -11.71
CA LEU A 69 -8.69 -2.21 -12.77
C LEU A 69 -8.95 -3.16 -13.94
N THR A 70 -8.19 -4.25 -14.05
CA THR A 70 -8.30 -5.18 -15.18
C THR A 70 -9.25 -6.34 -14.82
N PRO A 71 -10.44 -6.43 -15.45
CA PRO A 71 -11.41 -7.45 -15.07
C PRO A 71 -10.95 -8.89 -15.27
N VAL A 72 -10.01 -9.15 -16.19
CA VAL A 72 -9.50 -10.49 -16.43
C VAL A 72 -8.62 -11.01 -15.30
N VAL A 73 -8.08 -10.14 -14.45
CA VAL A 73 -7.32 -10.57 -13.28
C VAL A 73 -8.32 -11.02 -12.20
N PRO A 74 -8.22 -12.28 -11.72
CA PRO A 74 -9.15 -12.74 -10.68
C PRO A 74 -9.12 -11.85 -9.44
N ARG A 75 -10.30 -11.61 -8.86
CA ARG A 75 -10.40 -10.72 -7.69
C ARG A 75 -9.54 -11.19 -6.51
N ARG A 76 -9.40 -12.51 -6.36
CA ARG A 76 -8.60 -13.06 -5.26
C ARG A 76 -7.12 -12.75 -5.42
N ILE A 77 -6.63 -12.80 -6.66
CA ILE A 77 -5.22 -12.48 -6.95
C ILE A 77 -4.96 -11.00 -6.74
N ALA A 78 -5.83 -10.14 -7.29
CA ALA A 78 -5.70 -8.70 -7.11
C ALA A 78 -5.83 -8.32 -5.63
N GLY A 79 -6.79 -8.93 -4.92
CA GLY A 79 -6.98 -8.70 -3.50
C GLY A 79 -5.79 -9.18 -2.66
N ALA A 80 -5.20 -10.33 -3.00
CA ALA A 80 -4.02 -10.82 -2.30
C ALA A 80 -2.83 -9.88 -2.46
N ALA A 81 -2.61 -9.37 -3.68
CA ALA A 81 -1.54 -8.41 -3.93
C ALA A 81 -1.74 -7.12 -3.13
N LEU A 82 -2.97 -6.61 -3.12
CA LEU A 82 -3.32 -5.43 -2.32
C LEU A 82 -3.13 -5.71 -0.83
N GLY A 83 -3.50 -6.92 -0.38
CA GLY A 83 -3.35 -7.32 1.01
C GLY A 83 -1.90 -7.35 1.48
N VAL A 84 -1.01 -7.89 0.67
CA VAL A 84 0.43 -7.91 0.98
C VAL A 84 0.98 -6.50 1.08
N PHE A 85 0.62 -5.64 0.14
CA PHE A 85 1.04 -4.24 0.15
C PHE A 85 0.51 -3.52 1.40
N SER A 86 -0.78 -3.69 1.70
CA SER A 86 -1.40 -3.08 2.88
C SER A 86 -0.80 -3.57 4.19
N ALA A 87 -0.43 -4.86 4.26
CA ALA A 87 0.21 -5.42 5.43
C ALA A 87 1.57 -4.75 5.69
N GLY A 88 2.33 -4.46 4.64
CA GLY A 88 3.58 -3.72 4.76
C GLY A 88 3.38 -2.32 5.32
N LEU A 89 2.36 -1.61 4.82
CA LEU A 89 2.04 -0.27 5.30
C LEU A 89 1.58 -0.29 6.76
N LEU A 90 0.75 -1.26 7.14
CA LEU A 90 0.29 -1.39 8.52
C LEU A 90 1.42 -1.78 9.47
N ALA A 91 2.41 -2.55 8.99
CA ALA A 91 3.60 -2.85 9.80
C ALA A 91 4.34 -1.57 10.14
N MET A 92 4.44 -0.63 9.20
CA MET A 92 5.03 0.69 9.47
C MET A 92 4.22 1.45 10.51
N TYR A 93 2.89 1.36 10.42
CA TYR A 93 2.00 2.04 11.36
C TYR A 93 2.21 1.55 12.79
N PHE A 94 2.19 0.23 13.00
CA PHE A 94 2.25 -0.32 14.34
C PHE A 94 3.66 -0.36 14.92
N ARG A 95 4.70 -0.39 14.10
CA ARG A 95 6.08 -0.46 14.58
C ARG A 95 6.72 0.90 14.79
N ASN A 96 6.13 1.97 14.25
CA ASN A 96 6.67 3.31 14.41
C ASN A 96 5.89 4.03 15.51
N PRO A 97 6.51 4.34 16.67
CA PRO A 97 5.79 4.97 17.79
C PRO A 97 5.20 6.33 17.43
N ALA A 98 5.76 7.04 16.43
CA ALA A 98 5.23 8.34 16.01
C ALA A 98 3.88 8.23 15.32
N MET A 99 3.50 7.04 14.82
CA MET A 99 2.28 6.86 14.05
C MET A 99 1.04 6.63 14.91
N THR A 100 1.22 6.26 16.18
CA THR A 100 0.09 5.95 17.08
C THR A 100 0.14 6.81 18.32
N GLU A 101 -1.03 6.93 18.97
CA GLU A 101 -1.13 7.51 20.31
C GLU A 101 -0.52 6.54 21.34
N ASP A 102 -0.52 6.95 22.60
CA ASP A 102 0.08 6.17 23.69
C ASP A 102 -0.48 4.75 23.83
N ASP A 103 -1.71 4.53 23.36
CA ASP A 103 -2.36 3.21 23.42
C ASP A 103 -1.83 2.23 22.36
N GLY A 104 -1.03 2.70 21.41
CA GLY A 104 -0.47 1.85 20.36
C GLY A 104 -1.47 1.46 19.28
N ILE A 105 -2.69 1.98 19.30
CA ILE A 105 -3.76 1.60 18.37
C ILE A 105 -4.30 2.82 17.63
N ARG A 106 -4.73 3.86 18.35
CA ARG A 106 -5.32 5.04 17.71
C ARG A 106 -4.24 5.84 16.98
N PRO A 107 -4.55 6.37 15.78
CA PRO A 107 -3.54 7.11 15.02
C PRO A 107 -3.22 8.46 15.67
N SER A 108 -1.93 8.80 15.67
CA SER A 108 -1.48 10.16 15.91
C SER A 108 -1.81 11.01 14.68
N GLN A 109 -1.59 12.32 14.73
CA GLN A 109 -1.74 13.15 13.54
C GLN A 109 -0.81 12.68 12.41
N GLU A 110 0.42 12.29 12.76
CA GLU A 110 1.39 11.81 11.78
C GLU A 110 0.99 10.44 11.21
N GLY A 111 0.35 9.61 12.04
CA GLY A 111 -0.06 8.27 11.63
C GLY A 111 -1.37 8.21 10.88
N MET A 112 -2.13 9.30 10.82
CA MET A 112 -3.47 9.29 10.24
C MET A 112 -3.46 8.82 8.78
N SER A 113 -2.48 9.25 8.00
CA SER A 113 -2.35 8.86 6.60
C SER A 113 -2.16 7.35 6.45
N LEU A 114 -1.28 6.74 7.27
CA LEU A 114 -1.08 5.30 7.26
C LEU A 114 -2.27 4.53 7.83
N ALA A 115 -2.94 5.11 8.83
CA ALA A 115 -4.12 4.47 9.41
C ALA A 115 -5.21 4.25 8.36
N LYS A 116 -5.33 5.15 7.39
CA LYS A 116 -6.29 5.01 6.30
C LYS A 116 -5.99 3.77 5.44
N ASP A 117 -4.77 3.27 5.45
CA ASP A 117 -4.42 2.07 4.72
C ASP A 117 -5.08 0.82 5.29
N ALA A 118 -5.62 0.90 6.51
CA ALA A 118 -6.46 -0.15 7.06
C ALA A 118 -7.70 -0.38 6.19
N PHE A 119 -8.21 0.66 5.54
CA PHE A 119 -9.33 0.51 4.61
C PHE A 119 -8.93 -0.32 3.39
N MET A 120 -7.70 -0.15 2.89
CA MET A 120 -7.19 -0.98 1.79
C MET A 120 -7.06 -2.45 2.22
N ALA A 121 -6.63 -2.70 3.45
CA ALA A 121 -6.55 -4.06 3.99
C ALA A 121 -7.94 -4.68 4.08
N ALA A 122 -8.94 -3.91 4.51
CA ALA A 122 -10.33 -4.39 4.56
C ALA A 122 -10.86 -4.71 3.16
N ILE A 123 -10.57 -3.85 2.18
CA ILE A 123 -10.96 -4.08 0.79
C ILE A 123 -10.29 -5.34 0.26
N ALA A 124 -8.99 -5.52 0.53
CA ALA A 124 -8.25 -6.72 0.13
C ALA A 124 -8.89 -7.97 0.72
N GLY A 125 -9.23 -7.93 2.00
CA GLY A 125 -9.92 -9.04 2.68
C GLY A 125 -11.26 -9.36 2.04
N ALA A 126 -12.02 -8.32 1.70
CA ALA A 126 -13.32 -8.51 1.05
C ALA A 126 -13.16 -9.17 -0.33
N LEU A 127 -12.17 -8.74 -1.12
CA LEU A 127 -11.94 -9.29 -2.45
C LEU A 127 -11.47 -10.74 -2.42
N VAL A 128 -10.65 -11.10 -1.42
CA VAL A 128 -10.13 -12.46 -1.28
C VAL A 128 -11.21 -13.43 -0.79
N THR A 129 -12.06 -12.97 0.13
CA THR A 129 -13.04 -13.83 0.80
C THR A 129 -14.43 -13.83 0.16
N ASP A 130 -14.70 -12.90 -0.74
CA ASP A 130 -15.98 -12.82 -1.43
C ASP A 130 -16.22 -14.10 -2.27
N ARG A 131 -17.45 -14.57 -2.27
CA ARG A 131 -17.84 -15.78 -2.97
C ARG A 131 -18.61 -15.51 -4.24
#